data_6e5bab1077d18e5cc814cbe8ffe79beb
#
_entry.id   6e5bab1077d18e5cc814cbe8ffe79beb
#
_cell.length_a   1.000
_cell.length_b   1.000
_cell.length_c   1.000
_cell.angle_alpha   90.00
_cell.angle_beta   90.00
_cell.angle_gamma   90.00
#
_symmetry.space_group_name_H-M   'P 1'
#
loop_
_entity.id
_entity.type
_entity.pdbx_description
1 polymer ?
#
loop_
_entity_poly.entity_id
_entity_poly.type
_entity_poly.pdbx_seq_one_letter_code
_entity_poly.pdbx_strand_id
1 'polypeptide(L)'
;MPILTNTVVSELPLRGYHKGFHAYLGFCNVDHDRLLQTKNRYLSGYEQERYDTIEAVPHKQSYLRGRYISKEVLGAYFEETELTQFNIVNGIFNQPIVEYKLGHNRTGVSISHNEEYGIGVAFSEEIPMAVDIERCSLSQKEIIKSQITNDEREMAADMPWQSTIAYTVLWTVKEAISKVIKTGLTIPLDVLKVGSFKANENHIICEFENFTQYQTVSFRVKDHVCSMAMPLNAAEGDDVFEFIEQTLFNLKLQSV
;
A
#
# COMPACT_ATOMS: atom_id res chain seq x y z
N MET A 1 13.79 -14.06 -3.86
CA MET A 1 13.17 -14.42 -2.55
C MET A 1 13.43 -13.31 -1.56
N PRO A 2 12.42 -12.88 -0.75
CA PRO A 2 12.61 -11.85 0.27
C PRO A 2 13.76 -12.15 1.24
N ILE A 3 14.41 -11.09 1.71
CA ILE A 3 15.55 -11.22 2.65
C ILE A 3 15.13 -11.84 3.98
N LEU A 4 13.92 -11.56 4.44
CA LEU A 4 13.40 -12.00 5.75
C LEU A 4 12.14 -12.85 5.59
N THR A 5 12.00 -13.83 6.47
CA THR A 5 10.74 -14.57 6.66
C THR A 5 9.61 -13.63 7.09
N ASN A 6 8.37 -14.04 6.96
CA ASN A 6 7.18 -13.20 7.16
C ASN A 6 7.08 -12.02 6.18
N THR A 7 7.63 -12.20 4.97
CA THR A 7 7.51 -11.30 3.85
C THR A 7 7.06 -12.09 2.63
N VAL A 8 6.06 -11.59 1.94
CA VAL A 8 5.57 -12.13 0.67
C VAL A 8 5.62 -11.02 -0.35
N VAL A 9 6.19 -11.32 -1.52
CA VAL A 9 6.17 -10.44 -2.68
C VAL A 9 5.75 -11.27 -3.88
N SER A 10 4.79 -10.76 -4.64
CA SER A 10 4.22 -11.45 -5.79
C SER A 10 3.89 -10.47 -6.91
N GLU A 11 4.05 -10.91 -8.14
CA GLU A 11 3.61 -10.18 -9.32
C GLU A 11 2.07 -10.18 -9.37
N LEU A 12 1.49 -9.00 -9.63
CA LEU A 12 0.04 -8.87 -9.80
C LEU A 12 -0.36 -9.33 -11.20
N PRO A 13 -1.39 -10.17 -11.35
CA PRO A 13 -1.90 -10.63 -12.64
C PRO A 13 -2.71 -9.53 -13.33
N LEU A 14 -2.05 -8.45 -13.78
CA LEU A 14 -2.70 -7.34 -14.46
C LEU A 14 -3.15 -7.75 -15.86
N ARG A 15 -4.40 -7.42 -16.21
CA ARG A 15 -5.00 -7.65 -17.53
C ARG A 15 -5.38 -6.33 -18.18
N GLY A 16 -5.60 -6.33 -19.49
CA GLY A 16 -6.11 -5.16 -20.22
C GLY A 16 -5.07 -4.14 -20.66
N TYR A 17 -3.81 -4.27 -20.26
CA TYR A 17 -2.72 -3.43 -20.70
C TYR A 17 -1.81 -4.14 -21.70
N HIS A 18 -1.20 -3.38 -22.63
CA HIS A 18 -0.25 -3.90 -23.62
C HIS A 18 0.88 -4.69 -22.94
N LYS A 19 1.42 -5.68 -23.62
CA LYS A 19 2.55 -6.50 -23.13
C LYS A 19 3.67 -5.62 -22.57
N GLY A 20 4.03 -5.81 -21.31
CA GLY A 20 5.18 -5.16 -20.68
C GLY A 20 4.90 -4.35 -19.41
N PHE A 21 3.64 -4.23 -18.97
CA PHE A 21 3.34 -3.62 -17.68
C PHE A 21 3.27 -4.68 -16.59
N HIS A 22 4.11 -4.49 -15.59
CA HIS A 22 4.18 -5.34 -14.41
C HIS A 22 3.91 -4.52 -13.15
N ALA A 23 3.37 -5.13 -12.12
CA ALA A 23 3.35 -4.58 -10.78
C ALA A 23 3.60 -5.70 -9.78
N TYR A 24 4.31 -5.38 -8.71
CA TYR A 24 4.62 -6.32 -7.64
C TYR A 24 4.06 -5.81 -6.32
N LEU A 25 3.21 -6.60 -5.70
CA LEU A 25 2.64 -6.33 -4.39
C LEU A 25 3.44 -7.09 -3.33
N GLY A 26 3.75 -6.40 -2.23
CA GLY A 26 4.48 -6.99 -1.12
C GLY A 26 3.83 -6.68 0.22
N PHE A 27 3.86 -7.68 1.12
CA PHE A 27 3.46 -7.56 2.52
C PHE A 27 4.58 -8.05 3.42
N CYS A 28 4.77 -7.40 4.55
CA CYS A 28 5.64 -7.90 5.60
C CYS A 28 5.05 -7.70 6.99
N ASN A 29 5.31 -8.69 7.86
CA ASN A 29 5.09 -8.64 9.30
C ASN A 29 6.39 -9.08 9.98
N VAL A 30 7.41 -8.22 9.91
CA VAL A 30 8.75 -8.51 10.41
C VAL A 30 9.02 -7.70 11.66
N ASP A 31 9.57 -8.34 12.68
CA ASP A 31 9.96 -7.69 13.92
C ASP A 31 11.00 -6.59 13.68
N HIS A 32 10.89 -5.52 14.44
CA HIS A 32 11.80 -4.39 14.36
C HIS A 32 13.27 -4.78 14.52
N ASP A 33 13.58 -5.65 15.48
CA ASP A 33 14.96 -6.06 15.75
C ASP A 33 15.59 -6.79 14.55
N ARG A 34 14.80 -7.61 13.84
CA ARG A 34 15.24 -8.25 12.60
C ARG A 34 15.48 -7.24 11.48
N LEU A 35 14.57 -6.27 11.33
CA LEU A 35 14.75 -5.17 10.39
C LEU A 35 16.04 -4.37 10.69
N LEU A 36 16.28 -4.07 11.96
CA LEU A 36 17.45 -3.33 12.39
C LEU A 36 18.76 -4.11 12.16
N GLN A 37 18.79 -5.40 12.52
CA GLN A 37 19.97 -6.26 12.32
C GLN A 37 20.35 -6.43 10.84
N THR A 38 19.37 -6.36 9.96
CA THR A 38 19.57 -6.59 8.52
C THR A 38 19.57 -5.30 7.68
N LYS A 39 19.46 -4.13 8.31
CA LYS A 39 19.30 -2.85 7.61
C LYS A 39 20.35 -2.59 6.53
N ASN A 40 21.58 -3.03 6.73
CA ASN A 40 22.66 -2.87 5.76
C ASN A 40 22.48 -3.68 4.46
N ARG A 41 21.53 -4.62 4.44
CA ARG A 41 21.22 -5.44 3.25
C ARG A 41 20.20 -4.77 2.33
N TYR A 42 19.47 -3.76 2.82
CA TYR A 42 18.43 -3.10 2.03
C TYR A 42 18.49 -1.57 2.07
N LEU A 43 19.08 -0.94 3.08
CA LEU A 43 19.29 0.51 3.07
C LEU A 43 20.54 0.85 2.26
N SER A 44 20.40 1.77 1.31
CA SER A 44 21.53 2.39 0.65
C SER A 44 22.32 3.29 1.62
N GLY A 45 23.52 3.74 1.25
CA GLY A 45 24.30 4.65 2.08
C GLY A 45 23.55 5.93 2.43
N TYR A 46 22.87 6.54 1.46
CA TYR A 46 22.02 7.71 1.66
C TYR A 46 20.89 7.45 2.68
N GLU A 47 20.24 6.30 2.58
CA GLU A 47 19.14 5.95 3.48
C GLU A 47 19.62 5.60 4.89
N GLN A 48 20.84 5.07 5.04
CA GLN A 48 21.46 4.84 6.34
C GLN A 48 21.79 6.16 7.03
N GLU A 49 22.40 7.12 6.32
CA GLU A 49 22.65 8.45 6.83
C GLU A 49 21.35 9.11 7.32
N ARG A 50 20.28 9.04 6.50
CA ARG A 50 18.97 9.56 6.90
C ARG A 50 18.38 8.83 8.11
N TYR A 51 18.50 7.52 8.19
CA TYR A 51 18.07 6.75 9.36
C TYR A 51 18.76 7.22 10.65
N ASP A 52 20.04 7.52 10.57
CA ASP A 52 20.84 7.94 11.72
C ASP A 52 20.41 9.34 12.24
N THR A 53 19.85 10.20 11.36
CA THR A 53 19.29 11.51 11.76
C THR A 53 17.94 11.44 12.43
N ILE A 54 17.22 10.30 12.39
CA ILE A 54 15.93 10.16 13.04
C ILE A 54 16.15 9.97 14.54
N GLU A 55 15.58 10.82 15.38
CA GLU A 55 15.74 10.73 16.83
C GLU A 55 14.70 9.82 17.48
N ALA A 56 13.41 9.96 17.07
CA ALA A 56 12.29 9.24 17.69
C ALA A 56 12.29 7.75 17.32
N VAL A 57 12.29 6.88 18.33
CA VAL A 57 12.27 5.42 18.14
C VAL A 57 11.09 4.95 17.27
N PRO A 58 9.84 5.41 17.46
CA PRO A 58 8.73 5.01 16.58
C PRO A 58 8.95 5.39 15.13
N HIS A 59 9.56 6.55 14.86
CA HIS A 59 9.88 6.98 13.50
C HIS A 59 11.00 6.13 12.89
N LYS A 60 11.99 5.69 13.67
CA LYS A 60 13.02 4.73 13.21
C LYS A 60 12.41 3.41 12.80
N GLN A 61 11.51 2.88 13.62
CA GLN A 61 10.80 1.62 13.36
C GLN A 61 9.97 1.71 12.08
N SER A 62 9.20 2.77 11.97
CA SER A 62 8.39 3.10 10.80
C SER A 62 9.24 3.21 9.53
N TYR A 63 10.35 3.94 9.60
CA TYR A 63 11.27 4.12 8.48
C TYR A 63 11.84 2.79 7.98
N LEU A 64 12.35 1.93 8.89
CA LEU A 64 12.92 0.63 8.51
C LEU A 64 11.88 -0.25 7.83
N ARG A 65 10.65 -0.34 8.37
CA ARG A 65 9.60 -1.17 7.79
C ARG A 65 9.19 -0.69 6.39
N GLY A 66 8.98 0.60 6.25
CA GLY A 66 8.64 1.20 4.96
C GLY A 66 9.74 1.02 3.92
N ARG A 67 11.00 1.22 4.30
CA ARG A 67 12.14 1.00 3.39
C ARG A 67 12.30 -0.47 3.03
N TYR A 68 12.20 -1.36 4.00
CA TYR A 68 12.33 -2.79 3.76
C TYR A 68 11.33 -3.29 2.72
N ILE A 69 10.03 -3.08 2.94
CA ILE A 69 9.02 -3.59 1.99
C ILE A 69 9.11 -2.94 0.62
N SER A 70 9.43 -1.64 0.56
CA SER A 70 9.60 -0.96 -0.74
C SER A 70 10.78 -1.50 -1.55
N LYS A 71 11.88 -1.87 -0.87
CA LYS A 71 13.04 -2.48 -1.53
C LYS A 71 12.75 -3.90 -2.01
N GLU A 72 12.01 -4.67 -1.25
CA GLU A 72 11.62 -6.03 -1.64
C GLU A 72 10.74 -6.03 -2.90
N VAL A 73 9.75 -5.12 -3.01
CA VAL A 73 8.92 -5.03 -4.22
C VAL A 73 9.69 -4.47 -5.42
N LEU A 74 10.62 -3.53 -5.20
CA LEU A 74 11.49 -3.01 -6.26
C LEU A 74 12.50 -4.08 -6.72
N GLY A 75 13.08 -4.83 -5.79
CA GLY A 75 13.97 -5.95 -6.12
C GLY A 75 13.28 -7.00 -6.98
N ALA A 76 12.01 -7.33 -6.65
CA ALA A 76 11.22 -8.24 -7.46
C ALA A 76 10.88 -7.64 -8.84
N TYR A 77 10.50 -6.36 -8.89
CA TYR A 77 10.15 -5.66 -10.12
C TYR A 77 11.31 -5.59 -11.13
N PHE A 78 12.53 -5.39 -10.64
CA PHE A 78 13.75 -5.29 -11.46
C PHE A 78 14.54 -6.58 -11.57
N GLU A 79 14.07 -7.67 -10.95
CA GLU A 79 14.83 -8.92 -10.79
C GLU A 79 16.21 -8.69 -10.13
N GLU A 80 16.29 -7.67 -9.24
CA GLU A 80 17.50 -7.22 -8.57
C GLU A 80 17.60 -7.82 -7.16
N THR A 81 18.72 -8.43 -6.84
CA THR A 81 18.97 -9.03 -5.52
C THR A 81 19.71 -8.11 -4.55
N GLU A 82 20.45 -7.14 -5.09
CA GLU A 82 21.19 -6.15 -4.31
C GLU A 82 20.31 -4.92 -4.04
N LEU A 83 19.49 -4.98 -2.99
CA LEU A 83 18.48 -3.96 -2.69
C LEU A 83 19.06 -2.57 -2.37
N THR A 84 20.34 -2.47 -2.06
CA THR A 84 21.06 -1.22 -1.83
C THR A 84 21.31 -0.42 -3.12
N GLN A 85 21.03 -1.01 -4.29
CA GLN A 85 21.09 -0.32 -5.58
C GLN A 85 19.95 0.69 -5.77
N PHE A 86 18.87 0.57 -5.01
CA PHE A 86 17.79 1.55 -5.03
C PHE A 86 18.00 2.61 -3.96
N ASN A 87 17.71 3.88 -4.29
CA ASN A 87 17.43 4.92 -3.31
C ASN A 87 15.94 5.27 -3.39
N ILE A 88 15.30 5.51 -2.25
CA ILE A 88 13.95 6.05 -2.19
C ILE A 88 14.05 7.41 -1.51
N VAL A 89 13.90 8.45 -2.32
CA VAL A 89 13.93 9.84 -1.86
C VAL A 89 12.52 10.41 -1.78
N ASN A 90 12.34 11.48 -1.03
CA ASN A 90 11.05 12.13 -0.91
C ASN A 90 10.92 13.23 -1.99
N GLY A 91 9.83 13.20 -2.73
CA GLY A 91 9.44 14.29 -3.61
C GLY A 91 8.87 15.49 -2.85
N ILE A 92 8.44 16.51 -3.58
CA ILE A 92 7.95 17.78 -3.00
C ILE A 92 6.68 17.61 -2.14
N PHE A 93 5.85 16.61 -2.42
CA PHE A 93 4.67 16.25 -1.63
C PHE A 93 4.93 15.04 -0.71
N ASN A 94 6.20 14.77 -0.38
CA ASN A 94 6.65 13.60 0.39
C ASN A 94 6.35 12.23 -0.27
N GLN A 95 5.91 12.22 -1.54
CA GLN A 95 5.77 10.97 -2.29
C GLN A 95 7.13 10.29 -2.49
N PRO A 96 7.19 8.95 -2.44
CA PRO A 96 8.43 8.23 -2.71
C PRO A 96 8.82 8.35 -4.18
N ILE A 97 10.08 8.68 -4.43
CA ILE A 97 10.70 8.69 -5.76
C ILE A 97 11.78 7.63 -5.77
N VAL A 98 11.75 6.76 -6.77
CA VAL A 98 12.73 5.68 -6.93
C VAL A 98 13.90 6.17 -7.76
N GLU A 99 15.11 6.04 -7.23
CA GLU A 99 16.36 6.20 -7.96
C GLU A 99 17.05 4.83 -8.04
N TYR A 100 17.19 4.29 -9.23
CA TYR A 100 17.88 3.04 -9.48
C TYR A 100 19.24 3.30 -10.12
N LYS A 101 20.31 2.86 -9.48
CA LYS A 101 21.69 3.16 -9.90
C LYS A 101 22.06 2.56 -11.25
N LEU A 102 21.43 1.47 -11.65
CA LEU A 102 21.76 0.71 -12.86
C LEU A 102 20.85 1.01 -14.05
N GLY A 103 19.88 1.92 -13.92
CA GLY A 103 18.94 2.19 -15.01
C GLY A 103 18.08 3.44 -14.83
N HIS A 104 17.48 3.88 -15.94
CA HIS A 104 16.49 4.96 -15.97
C HIS A 104 15.13 4.34 -16.29
N ASN A 105 14.42 3.88 -15.28
CA ASN A 105 13.08 3.33 -15.47
C ASN A 105 12.04 4.24 -14.86
N ARG A 106 10.92 4.39 -15.55
CA ARG A 106 9.72 5.07 -15.02
C ARG A 106 8.96 4.10 -14.11
N THR A 107 9.54 3.87 -12.93
CA THR A 107 8.96 2.98 -11.92
C THR A 107 8.56 3.76 -10.71
N GLY A 108 7.29 3.63 -10.34
CA GLY A 108 6.76 4.15 -9.10
C GLY A 108 6.77 3.09 -8.01
N VAL A 109 6.75 3.55 -6.76
CA VAL A 109 6.50 2.72 -5.58
C VAL A 109 5.51 3.44 -4.67
N SER A 110 4.56 2.71 -4.14
CA SER A 110 3.69 3.19 -3.06
C SER A 110 3.88 2.32 -1.83
N ILE A 111 3.86 2.95 -0.67
CA ILE A 111 4.21 2.33 0.61
C ILE A 111 3.19 2.76 1.65
N SER A 112 2.75 1.82 2.47
CA SER A 112 2.09 2.10 3.73
C SER A 112 2.56 1.13 4.81
N HIS A 113 2.54 1.54 6.05
CA HIS A 113 2.95 0.72 7.17
C HIS A 113 2.39 1.27 8.48
N ASN A 114 2.27 0.37 9.44
CA ASN A 114 1.99 0.69 10.83
C ASN A 114 2.96 -0.05 11.76
N GLU A 115 2.63 -0.20 13.02
CA GLU A 115 3.50 -0.87 14.00
C GLU A 115 3.72 -2.35 13.69
N GLU A 116 2.75 -3.03 13.04
CA GLU A 116 2.79 -4.47 12.79
C GLU A 116 3.14 -4.82 11.35
N TYR A 117 2.56 -4.10 10.38
CA TYR A 117 2.60 -4.46 8.96
C TYR A 117 3.26 -3.40 8.11
N GLY A 118 3.92 -3.87 7.05
CA GLY A 118 4.31 -3.05 5.92
C GLY A 118 3.70 -3.60 4.64
N ILE A 119 3.21 -2.71 3.79
CA ILE A 119 2.72 -3.02 2.46
C ILE A 119 3.39 -2.10 1.44
N GLY A 120 3.73 -2.65 0.29
CA GLY A 120 4.31 -1.89 -0.81
C GLY A 120 3.82 -2.41 -2.16
N VAL A 121 3.74 -1.53 -3.13
CA VAL A 121 3.53 -1.90 -4.54
C VAL A 121 4.52 -1.16 -5.42
N ALA A 122 5.25 -1.90 -6.26
CA ALA A 122 6.07 -1.34 -7.34
C ALA A 122 5.33 -1.49 -8.67
N PHE A 123 5.32 -0.45 -9.49
CA PHE A 123 4.52 -0.38 -10.71
C PHE A 123 5.19 0.49 -11.78
N SER A 124 4.82 0.31 -13.05
CA SER A 124 5.15 1.27 -14.10
C SER A 124 4.42 2.59 -13.87
N GLU A 125 5.10 3.74 -13.98
CA GLU A 125 4.44 5.06 -13.87
C GLU A 125 3.34 5.31 -14.92
N GLU A 126 3.22 4.44 -15.91
CA GLU A 126 2.14 4.48 -16.91
C GLU A 126 0.83 3.90 -16.36
N ILE A 127 0.90 3.08 -15.31
CA ILE A 127 -0.25 2.50 -14.61
C ILE A 127 -0.13 2.77 -13.10
N PRO A 128 -0.20 4.03 -12.65
CA PRO A 128 0.02 4.37 -11.24
C PRO A 128 -0.92 3.59 -10.32
N MET A 129 -0.34 3.03 -9.27
CA MET A 129 -1.05 2.25 -8.25
C MET A 129 -0.62 2.73 -6.86
N ALA A 130 -1.44 2.47 -5.87
CA ALA A 130 -1.06 2.79 -4.50
C ALA A 130 -1.72 1.87 -3.49
N VAL A 131 -1.11 1.80 -2.30
CA VAL A 131 -1.58 0.99 -1.18
C VAL A 131 -1.69 1.82 0.09
N ASP A 132 -2.64 1.42 0.94
CA ASP A 132 -2.74 1.92 2.29
C ASP A 132 -3.13 0.81 3.26
N ILE A 133 -2.67 0.89 4.53
CA ILE A 133 -3.01 -0.06 5.59
C ILE A 133 -3.19 0.67 6.92
N GLU A 134 -4.35 0.45 7.55
CA GLU A 134 -4.71 1.10 8.81
C GLU A 134 -5.31 0.11 9.81
N ARG A 135 -5.02 0.36 11.09
CA ARG A 135 -5.62 -0.41 12.18
C ARG A 135 -7.04 0.08 12.49
N CYS A 136 -8.00 -0.84 12.62
CA CYS A 136 -9.36 -0.51 12.99
C CYS A 136 -9.43 -0.16 14.49
N SER A 137 -9.86 1.06 14.81
CA SER A 137 -10.06 1.49 16.20
C SER A 137 -11.28 2.40 16.35
N LEU A 138 -11.89 2.38 17.53
CA LEU A 138 -13.05 3.24 17.82
C LEU A 138 -12.70 4.74 17.80
N SER A 139 -11.51 5.10 18.32
CA SER A 139 -11.04 6.49 18.31
C SER A 139 -10.83 7.00 16.89
N GLN A 140 -10.24 6.19 16.02
CA GLN A 140 -10.02 6.51 14.62
C GLN A 140 -11.36 6.65 13.86
N LYS A 141 -12.33 5.76 14.13
CA LYS A 141 -13.67 5.86 13.53
C LYS A 141 -14.32 7.22 13.74
N GLU A 142 -14.29 7.79 14.96
CA GLU A 142 -14.91 9.09 15.23
C GLU A 142 -14.18 10.23 14.49
N ILE A 143 -12.86 10.14 14.34
CA ILE A 143 -12.10 11.09 13.52
C ILE A 143 -12.51 10.97 12.05
N ILE A 144 -12.49 9.77 11.48
CA ILE A 144 -12.86 9.51 10.09
C ILE A 144 -14.28 10.01 9.80
N LYS A 145 -15.23 9.72 10.71
CA LYS A 145 -16.62 10.17 10.59
C LYS A 145 -16.75 11.68 10.44
N SER A 146 -15.86 12.46 11.03
CA SER A 146 -15.86 13.92 10.88
C SER A 146 -15.27 14.39 9.53
N GLN A 147 -14.57 13.53 8.81
CA GLN A 147 -13.84 13.85 7.59
C GLN A 147 -14.53 13.37 6.30
N ILE A 148 -15.58 12.56 6.41
CA ILE A 148 -16.31 12.00 5.27
C ILE A 148 -17.68 12.65 5.10
N THR A 149 -18.22 12.57 3.88
CA THR A 149 -19.54 13.14 3.54
C THR A 149 -20.69 12.38 4.21
N ASN A 150 -21.90 12.94 4.19
CA ASN A 150 -23.08 12.24 4.71
C ASN A 150 -23.39 10.99 3.89
N ASP A 151 -23.31 11.06 2.56
CA ASP A 151 -23.55 9.91 1.68
C ASP A 151 -22.57 8.76 1.99
N GLU A 152 -21.29 9.08 2.24
CA GLU A 152 -20.29 8.07 2.63
C GLU A 152 -20.57 7.47 4.02
N ARG A 153 -21.20 8.24 4.95
CA ARG A 153 -21.64 7.69 6.24
C ARG A 153 -22.80 6.70 6.08
N GLU A 154 -23.74 7.00 5.20
CA GLU A 154 -24.84 6.09 4.83
C GLU A 154 -24.26 4.86 4.16
N MET A 155 -23.35 5.03 3.19
CA MET A 155 -22.64 3.94 2.53
C MET A 155 -21.91 3.03 3.53
N ALA A 156 -21.24 3.58 4.54
CA ALA A 156 -20.57 2.80 5.59
C ALA A 156 -21.55 1.97 6.43
N ALA A 157 -22.79 2.42 6.60
CA ALA A 157 -23.83 1.66 7.30
C ALA A 157 -24.36 0.48 6.49
N ASP A 158 -24.31 0.56 5.15
CA ASP A 158 -24.75 -0.49 4.22
C ASP A 158 -23.65 -1.53 3.93
N MET A 159 -22.38 -1.25 4.29
CA MET A 159 -21.30 -2.22 4.12
C MET A 159 -21.49 -3.44 5.01
N PRO A 160 -21.14 -4.67 4.53
CA PRO A 160 -21.37 -5.91 5.28
C PRO A 160 -20.46 -6.09 6.49
N TRP A 161 -19.46 -5.23 6.66
CA TRP A 161 -18.51 -5.30 7.75
C TRP A 161 -18.92 -4.41 8.93
N GLN A 162 -18.38 -4.72 10.12
CA GLN A 162 -18.66 -3.90 11.30
C GLN A 162 -18.33 -2.43 11.04
N SER A 163 -19.12 -1.55 11.64
CA SER A 163 -19.04 -0.11 11.41
C SER A 163 -17.61 0.47 11.56
N THR A 164 -16.84 0.06 12.57
CA THR A 164 -15.44 0.50 12.72
C THR A 164 -14.59 0.14 11.50
N ILE A 165 -14.79 -1.06 10.97
CA ILE A 165 -14.07 -1.55 9.77
C ILE A 165 -14.53 -0.77 8.54
N ALA A 166 -15.84 -0.58 8.35
CA ALA A 166 -16.39 0.16 7.21
C ALA A 166 -15.85 1.59 7.12
N TYR A 167 -15.75 2.29 8.25
CA TYR A 167 -15.12 3.62 8.29
C TYR A 167 -13.62 3.57 7.97
N THR A 168 -12.91 2.55 8.44
CA THR A 168 -11.50 2.36 8.10
C THR A 168 -11.31 2.05 6.61
N VAL A 169 -12.25 1.31 5.98
CA VAL A 169 -12.26 1.13 4.50
C VAL A 169 -12.33 2.47 3.79
N LEU A 170 -13.31 3.32 4.13
CA LEU A 170 -13.44 4.63 3.48
C LEU A 170 -12.19 5.50 3.65
N TRP A 171 -11.52 5.40 4.79
CA TRP A 171 -10.27 6.11 5.03
C TRP A 171 -9.13 5.59 4.17
N THR A 172 -8.84 4.29 4.24
CA THR A 172 -7.73 3.68 3.47
C THR A 172 -7.93 3.79 1.96
N VAL A 173 -9.18 3.78 1.48
CA VAL A 173 -9.55 4.02 0.08
C VAL A 173 -9.16 5.44 -0.35
N LYS A 174 -9.48 6.46 0.46
CA LYS A 174 -9.12 7.86 0.19
C LYS A 174 -7.61 8.08 0.26
N GLU A 175 -6.94 7.48 1.25
CA GLU A 175 -5.48 7.53 1.34
C GLU A 175 -4.82 6.87 0.11
N ALA A 176 -5.29 5.70 -0.31
CA ALA A 176 -4.74 5.02 -1.47
C ALA A 176 -4.88 5.86 -2.74
N ILE A 177 -6.08 6.41 -3.04
CA ILE A 177 -6.24 7.25 -4.24
C ILE A 177 -5.45 8.56 -4.14
N SER A 178 -5.33 9.17 -2.96
CA SER A 178 -4.53 10.38 -2.75
C SER A 178 -3.04 10.16 -3.07
N LYS A 179 -2.53 8.95 -2.78
CA LYS A 179 -1.17 8.54 -3.13
C LYS A 179 -0.99 8.34 -4.63
N VAL A 180 -1.99 7.81 -5.34
CA VAL A 180 -1.99 7.70 -6.81
C VAL A 180 -1.81 9.07 -7.46
N ILE A 181 -2.61 10.05 -7.04
CA ILE A 181 -2.56 11.41 -7.58
C ILE A 181 -1.43 12.27 -6.98
N LYS A 182 -0.62 11.67 -6.09
CA LYS A 182 0.57 12.28 -5.47
C LYS A 182 0.29 13.58 -4.69
N THR A 183 -0.93 13.76 -4.18
CA THR A 183 -1.31 14.96 -3.40
C THR A 183 -1.28 14.71 -1.90
N GLY A 184 -1.26 13.46 -1.47
CA GLY A 184 -1.58 13.12 -0.08
C GLY A 184 -2.96 13.69 0.29
N LEU A 185 -3.21 13.92 1.57
CA LEU A 185 -4.45 14.55 2.04
C LEU A 185 -4.37 16.08 2.10
N THR A 186 -3.64 16.70 1.17
CA THR A 186 -3.58 18.18 1.07
C THR A 186 -4.75 18.79 0.30
N ILE A 187 -5.54 17.94 -0.38
CA ILE A 187 -6.79 18.34 -1.07
C ILE A 187 -8.01 18.05 -0.18
N PRO A 188 -9.13 18.75 -0.38
CA PRO A 188 -10.36 18.46 0.33
C PRO A 188 -10.79 16.99 0.12
N LEU A 189 -11.20 16.32 1.21
CA LEU A 189 -11.53 14.89 1.17
C LEU A 189 -12.80 14.55 0.40
N ASP A 190 -13.66 15.53 0.15
CA ASP A 190 -14.84 15.41 -0.71
C ASP A 190 -14.46 15.28 -2.20
N VAL A 191 -13.29 15.78 -2.62
CA VAL A 191 -12.73 15.51 -3.96
C VAL A 191 -12.44 14.02 -4.15
N LEU A 192 -12.09 13.31 -3.07
CA LEU A 192 -11.81 11.87 -3.04
C LEU A 192 -13.08 11.05 -2.68
N LYS A 193 -14.28 11.59 -2.95
CA LYS A 193 -15.53 10.95 -2.58
C LYS A 193 -15.69 9.59 -3.24
N VAL A 194 -16.03 8.59 -2.42
CA VAL A 194 -16.47 7.28 -2.89
C VAL A 194 -17.88 7.40 -3.42
N GLY A 195 -18.09 6.98 -4.67
CA GLY A 195 -19.39 7.05 -5.35
C GLY A 195 -20.22 5.79 -5.19
N SER A 196 -19.57 4.63 -5.17
CA SER A 196 -20.23 3.34 -5.02
C SER A 196 -19.30 2.29 -4.43
N PHE A 197 -19.89 1.18 -3.95
CA PHE A 197 -19.12 0.00 -3.57
C PHE A 197 -19.81 -1.29 -4.01
N LYS A 198 -19.00 -2.34 -4.20
CA LYS A 198 -19.42 -3.74 -4.32
C LYS A 198 -18.69 -4.52 -3.23
N ALA A 199 -19.36 -5.43 -2.56
CA ALA A 199 -18.78 -6.20 -1.47
C ALA A 199 -19.13 -7.69 -1.60
N ASN A 200 -18.18 -8.52 -1.17
CA ASN A 200 -18.42 -9.91 -0.84
C ASN A 200 -17.92 -10.20 0.59
N GLU A 201 -17.80 -11.46 0.99
CA GLU A 201 -17.35 -11.83 2.34
C GLU A 201 -15.90 -11.43 2.61
N ASN A 202 -15.04 -11.36 1.59
CA ASN A 202 -13.59 -11.26 1.69
C ASN A 202 -13.05 -9.87 1.36
N HIS A 203 -13.70 -9.14 0.43
CA HIS A 203 -13.21 -7.83 -0.01
C HIS A 203 -14.34 -6.84 -0.32
N ILE A 204 -13.99 -5.56 -0.33
CA ILE A 204 -14.85 -4.46 -0.77
C ILE A 204 -14.14 -3.73 -1.91
N ILE A 205 -14.84 -3.55 -3.02
CA ILE A 205 -14.38 -2.73 -4.16
C ILE A 205 -15.11 -1.40 -4.08
N CYS A 206 -14.37 -0.28 -4.11
CA CYS A 206 -14.94 1.06 -4.16
C CYS A 206 -14.57 1.75 -5.47
N GLU A 207 -15.52 2.50 -6.03
CA GLU A 207 -15.36 3.38 -7.18
C GLU A 207 -15.55 4.83 -6.74
N PHE A 208 -14.91 5.77 -7.44
CA PHE A 208 -14.89 7.20 -7.06
C PHE A 208 -15.81 8.03 -7.97
N GLU A 209 -16.39 9.10 -7.44
CA GLU A 209 -17.15 10.05 -8.25
C GLU A 209 -16.26 10.85 -9.20
N ASN A 210 -15.11 11.32 -8.72
CA ASN A 210 -14.22 12.21 -9.49
C ASN A 210 -13.03 11.51 -10.15
N PHE A 211 -12.78 10.23 -9.85
CA PHE A 211 -11.67 9.44 -10.38
C PHE A 211 -12.19 8.13 -10.98
N THR A 212 -13.13 8.23 -11.91
CA THR A 212 -13.86 7.10 -12.51
C THR A 212 -12.98 6.12 -13.27
N GLN A 213 -11.73 6.49 -13.59
CA GLN A 213 -10.73 5.61 -14.18
C GLN A 213 -10.01 4.71 -13.15
N TYR A 214 -10.29 4.89 -11.85
CA TYR A 214 -9.71 4.12 -10.75
C TYR A 214 -10.76 3.41 -9.93
N GLN A 215 -10.37 2.27 -9.38
CA GLN A 215 -11.05 1.57 -8.31
C GLN A 215 -10.08 1.25 -7.19
N THR A 216 -10.63 0.95 -6.02
CA THR A 216 -9.86 0.37 -4.92
C THR A 216 -10.44 -0.96 -4.54
N VAL A 217 -9.58 -1.86 -4.10
CA VAL A 217 -9.98 -3.10 -3.44
C VAL A 217 -9.45 -3.10 -2.01
N SER A 218 -10.32 -3.41 -1.06
CA SER A 218 -10.04 -3.40 0.36
C SER A 218 -10.20 -4.79 0.97
N PHE A 219 -9.23 -5.21 1.76
CA PHE A 219 -9.16 -6.52 2.42
C PHE A 219 -8.93 -6.36 3.92
N ARG A 220 -9.33 -7.38 4.67
CA ARG A 220 -9.06 -7.45 6.11
C ARG A 220 -7.83 -8.29 6.41
N VAL A 221 -6.95 -7.75 7.23
CA VAL A 221 -5.80 -8.46 7.78
C VAL A 221 -5.86 -8.35 9.31
N LYS A 222 -6.42 -9.36 9.98
CA LYS A 222 -6.73 -9.32 11.42
C LYS A 222 -7.61 -8.12 11.78
N ASP A 223 -7.10 -7.18 12.57
CA ASP A 223 -7.76 -5.94 12.99
C ASP A 223 -7.36 -4.71 12.12
N HIS A 224 -6.85 -4.98 10.91
CA HIS A 224 -6.46 -3.95 9.95
C HIS A 224 -7.30 -4.04 8.67
N VAL A 225 -7.41 -2.93 7.98
CA VAL A 225 -7.87 -2.83 6.60
C VAL A 225 -6.69 -2.42 5.73
N CYS A 226 -6.52 -3.14 4.65
CA CYS A 226 -5.59 -2.81 3.58
C CYS A 226 -6.38 -2.48 2.33
N SER A 227 -6.08 -1.35 1.68
CA SER A 227 -6.68 -0.95 0.40
C SER A 227 -5.61 -0.74 -0.66
N MET A 228 -5.90 -1.18 -1.88
CA MET A 228 -5.07 -0.95 -3.05
C MET A 228 -5.89 -0.21 -4.11
N ALA A 229 -5.41 0.96 -4.52
CA ALA A 229 -5.94 1.72 -5.65
C ALA A 229 -5.23 1.28 -6.94
N MET A 230 -6.02 1.00 -7.96
CA MET A 230 -5.55 0.57 -9.28
C MET A 230 -6.44 1.14 -10.39
N PRO A 231 -5.93 1.30 -11.62
CA PRO A 231 -6.76 1.64 -12.76
C PRO A 231 -7.87 0.60 -12.98
N LEU A 232 -9.07 1.07 -13.33
CA LEU A 232 -10.25 0.20 -13.49
C LEU A 232 -10.01 -0.96 -14.46
N ASN A 233 -9.29 -0.71 -15.56
CA ASN A 233 -8.99 -1.71 -16.58
C ASN A 233 -7.81 -2.63 -16.23
N ALA A 234 -7.12 -2.42 -15.10
CA ALA A 234 -6.03 -3.29 -14.66
C ALA A 234 -6.53 -4.60 -14.03
N ALA A 235 -7.77 -4.61 -13.54
CA ALA A 235 -8.40 -5.73 -12.88
C ALA A 235 -9.66 -6.17 -13.63
N GLU A 236 -9.49 -6.71 -14.84
CA GLU A 236 -10.59 -7.40 -15.50
C GLU A 236 -10.74 -8.82 -14.96
N GLY A 237 -11.81 -9.06 -14.21
CA GLY A 237 -12.14 -10.34 -13.59
C GLY A 237 -11.70 -10.47 -12.13
N ASP A 238 -12.10 -11.55 -11.50
CA ASP A 238 -11.86 -11.82 -10.07
C ASP A 238 -10.41 -12.24 -9.77
N ASP A 239 -9.60 -12.55 -10.79
CA ASP A 239 -8.26 -13.13 -10.65
C ASP A 239 -7.31 -12.27 -9.79
N VAL A 240 -7.34 -10.93 -9.94
CA VAL A 240 -6.49 -10.02 -9.14
C VAL A 240 -6.93 -10.04 -7.68
N PHE A 241 -8.22 -10.08 -7.43
CA PHE A 241 -8.77 -10.07 -6.07
C PHE A 241 -8.50 -11.38 -5.36
N GLU A 242 -8.74 -12.52 -6.02
CA GLU A 242 -8.40 -13.85 -5.50
C GLU A 242 -6.91 -13.99 -5.23
N PHE A 243 -6.07 -13.47 -6.12
CA PHE A 243 -4.62 -13.47 -5.94
C PHE A 243 -4.19 -12.68 -4.70
N ILE A 244 -4.75 -11.49 -4.47
CA ILE A 244 -4.43 -10.67 -3.29
C ILE A 244 -4.91 -11.41 -2.01
N GLU A 245 -6.11 -11.99 -2.03
CA GLU A 245 -6.63 -12.80 -0.93
C GLU A 245 -5.69 -13.97 -0.59
N GLN A 246 -5.24 -14.72 -1.58
CA GLN A 246 -4.29 -15.83 -1.39
C GLN A 246 -2.95 -15.35 -0.85
N THR A 247 -2.45 -14.20 -1.33
CA THR A 247 -1.21 -13.60 -0.85
C THR A 247 -1.31 -13.22 0.63
N LEU A 248 -2.42 -12.60 1.03
CA LEU A 248 -2.70 -12.25 2.43
C LEU A 248 -2.92 -13.49 3.32
N PHE A 249 -3.58 -14.52 2.79
CA PHE A 249 -3.79 -15.77 3.50
C PHE A 249 -2.47 -16.48 3.81
N ASN A 250 -1.56 -16.54 2.83
CA ASN A 250 -0.22 -17.11 3.01
C ASN A 250 0.58 -16.37 4.10
N LEU A 251 0.42 -15.06 4.20
CA LEU A 251 1.03 -14.26 5.26
C LEU A 251 0.48 -14.60 6.65
N LYS A 252 -0.82 -14.86 6.75
CA LYS A 252 -1.46 -15.30 8.00
C LYS A 252 -0.93 -16.66 8.49
N LEU A 253 -0.67 -17.59 7.56
CA LEU A 253 -0.13 -18.92 7.90
C LEU A 253 1.34 -18.90 8.35
N GLN A 254 2.12 -17.92 7.92
CA GLN A 254 3.53 -17.78 8.33
C GLN A 254 3.68 -17.08 9.69
N SER A 255 2.60 -16.56 10.26
CA SER A 255 2.58 -15.80 11.52
C SER A 255 2.17 -16.64 12.74
N VAL A 256 2.11 -17.99 12.60
CA VAL A 256 1.77 -18.96 13.68
C VAL A 256 3.02 -19.65 14.21
#